data_ff0ade9b0bcd38e0d329414c57099c76
#
_entry.id   ff0ade9b0bcd38e0d329414c57099c76
#
_cell.length_a   1.000
_cell.length_b   1.000
_cell.length_c   1.000
_cell.angle_alpha   90.00
_cell.angle_beta   90.00
_cell.angle_gamma   90.00
#
_symmetry.space_group_name_H-M   'P 1'
#
loop_
_entity.id
_entity.type
_entity.pdbx_description
1 polymer ?
#
loop_
_entity_poly.entity_id
_entity_poly.type
_entity_poly.pdbx_seq_one_letter_code
_entity_poly.pdbx_strand_id
1 'polypeptide(L)'
;MDIGLAHAATTLESRFVDLDTPVLLSGVQAMVRLLLEQARLDRAGSRHTAGFVSGYRGSPLGGLDQELWRRQKLLTAHDIRFQPGVNEDLAATMLWGAQQIDAFPGKKFDGVFGMWYGKGPGVDRSGDALRCANMLGTSALGGVLA
;
A
#
# COMPACT_ATOMS: atom_id res chain seq x y z
N MET A 1 28.20 35.12 8.68
CA MET A 1 27.35 34.67 7.57
C MET A 1 26.41 33.60 8.14
N ASP A 2 25.26 34.04 8.61
CA ASP A 2 24.29 33.20 9.33
C ASP A 2 23.46 32.51 8.28
N ILE A 3 23.66 31.19 8.10
CA ILE A 3 22.85 30.41 7.19
C ILE A 3 21.57 30.09 7.96
N GLY A 4 20.57 30.96 7.82
CA GLY A 4 19.24 30.76 8.36
C GLY A 4 18.61 29.51 7.73
N LEU A 5 18.86 28.36 8.30
CA LEU A 5 18.06 27.16 8.07
C LEU A 5 16.67 27.45 8.66
N ALA A 6 15.76 27.91 7.83
CA ALA A 6 14.36 27.90 8.17
C ALA A 6 13.97 26.44 8.44
N HIS A 7 13.95 26.04 9.69
CA HIS A 7 13.36 24.77 10.10
C HIS A 7 11.86 24.84 9.80
N ALA A 8 11.45 24.36 8.64
CA ALA A 8 10.05 24.02 8.43
C ALA A 8 9.63 23.12 9.60
N ALA A 9 8.53 23.48 10.28
CA ALA A 9 8.07 22.76 11.45
C ALA A 9 7.91 21.28 11.11
N THR A 10 8.81 20.44 11.62
CA THR A 10 8.79 19.00 11.38
C THR A 10 7.60 18.41 12.14
N THR A 11 6.55 18.05 11.43
CA THR A 11 5.38 17.39 12.00
C THR A 11 5.59 15.87 12.00
N LEU A 12 4.76 15.15 12.74
CA LEU A 12 4.76 13.67 12.70
C LEU A 12 4.37 13.13 11.31
N GLU A 13 3.76 13.96 10.46
CA GLU A 13 3.39 13.59 9.08
C GLU A 13 4.52 13.89 8.08
N SER A 14 5.45 14.81 8.37
CA SER A 14 6.57 15.14 7.50
C SER A 14 7.34 13.90 7.05
N ARG A 15 7.51 12.93 7.94
CA ARG A 15 8.19 11.65 7.63
C ARG A 15 7.54 10.82 6.52
N PHE A 16 6.29 11.10 6.19
CA PHE A 16 5.56 10.39 5.12
C PHE A 16 5.47 11.19 3.82
N VAL A 17 5.64 12.51 3.88
CA VAL A 17 5.41 13.40 2.74
C VAL A 17 6.66 14.20 2.34
N ASP A 18 7.61 14.36 3.23
CA ASP A 18 8.87 15.04 2.93
C ASP A 18 9.76 14.11 2.11
N LEU A 19 10.17 14.58 0.93
CA LEU A 19 10.98 13.83 -0.03
C LEU A 19 12.42 14.34 -0.09
N ASP A 20 12.66 15.53 0.40
CA ASP A 20 13.92 16.26 0.18
C ASP A 20 14.87 16.11 1.37
N THR A 21 14.38 15.68 2.51
CA THR A 21 15.20 15.49 3.71
C THR A 21 15.24 14.05 4.19
N PRO A 22 16.38 13.59 4.71
CA PRO A 22 16.47 12.29 5.37
C PRO A 22 15.51 12.22 6.57
N VAL A 23 14.69 11.19 6.63
CA VAL A 23 13.72 10.96 7.71
C VAL A 23 13.99 9.65 8.44
N LEU A 24 13.83 9.65 9.75
CA LEU A 24 13.89 8.44 10.55
C LEU A 24 12.52 7.76 10.58
N LEU A 25 12.46 6.51 10.15
CA LEU A 25 11.27 5.69 10.10
C LEU A 25 11.46 4.39 10.87
N SER A 26 10.41 3.91 11.53
CA SER A 26 10.33 2.50 11.90
C SER A 26 10.03 1.65 10.65
N GLY A 27 10.29 0.33 10.70
CA GLY A 27 9.97 -0.57 9.58
C GLY A 27 8.50 -0.49 9.16
N VAL A 28 7.57 -0.43 10.11
CA VAL A 28 6.13 -0.26 9.85
C VAL A 28 5.84 1.07 9.12
N GLN A 29 6.47 2.15 9.54
CA GLN A 29 6.32 3.46 8.89
C GLN A 29 6.92 3.48 7.49
N ALA A 30 8.03 2.77 7.28
CA ALA A 30 8.63 2.62 5.95
C ALA A 30 7.70 1.86 4.99
N MET A 31 7.00 0.83 5.46
CA MET A 31 6.00 0.11 4.65
C MET A 31 4.83 1.01 4.24
N VAL A 32 4.34 1.87 5.13
CA VAL A 32 3.30 2.85 4.77
C VAL A 32 3.84 3.89 3.79
N ARG A 33 5.06 4.38 4.02
CA ARG A 33 5.70 5.34 3.09
C ARG A 33 5.93 4.74 1.70
N LEU A 34 6.27 3.47 1.60
CA LEU A 34 6.44 2.76 0.33
C LEU A 34 5.19 2.89 -0.56
N LEU A 35 4.00 2.75 0.02
CA LEU A 35 2.74 2.90 -0.70
C LEU A 35 2.56 4.33 -1.23
N LEU A 36 2.88 5.33 -0.42
CA LEU A 36 2.78 6.74 -0.81
C LEU A 36 3.80 7.09 -1.91
N GLU A 37 5.01 6.55 -1.81
CA GLU A 37 6.06 6.73 -2.84
C GLU A 37 5.66 6.08 -4.16
N GLN A 38 5.06 4.89 -4.13
CA GLN A 38 4.54 4.25 -5.34
C GLN A 38 3.50 5.12 -6.03
N ALA A 39 2.50 5.60 -5.27
CA ALA A 39 1.48 6.50 -5.82
C ALA A 39 2.09 7.79 -6.39
N ARG A 40 3.10 8.36 -5.74
CA ARG A 40 3.81 9.56 -6.18
C ARG A 40 4.58 9.30 -7.48
N LEU A 41 5.33 8.20 -7.55
CA LEU A 41 6.11 7.83 -8.73
C LEU A 41 5.21 7.57 -9.95
N ASP A 42 4.08 6.93 -9.74
CA ASP A 42 3.12 6.69 -10.81
C ASP A 42 2.55 8.01 -11.35
N ARG A 43 2.14 8.92 -10.46
CA ARG A 43 1.66 10.24 -10.88
C ARG A 43 2.75 11.05 -11.58
N ALA A 44 3.99 11.02 -11.11
CA ALA A 44 5.11 11.67 -11.77
C ALA A 44 5.36 11.10 -13.18
N GLY A 45 5.08 9.80 -13.37
CA GLY A 45 5.10 9.12 -14.66
C GLY A 45 3.82 9.27 -15.48
N SER A 46 2.91 10.20 -15.11
CA SER A 46 1.60 10.41 -15.76
C SER A 46 0.70 9.17 -15.77
N ARG A 47 0.78 8.34 -14.74
CA ARG A 47 -0.05 7.15 -14.53
C ARG A 47 -1.05 7.43 -13.40
N HIS A 48 -2.32 7.21 -13.67
CA HIS A 48 -3.37 7.38 -12.67
C HIS A 48 -3.73 6.02 -12.05
N THR A 49 -2.87 5.52 -11.17
CA THR A 49 -3.06 4.27 -10.44
C THR A 49 -3.72 4.50 -9.08
N ALA A 50 -4.36 3.46 -8.56
CA ALA A 50 -4.82 3.39 -7.17
C ALA A 50 -4.00 2.37 -6.38
N GLY A 51 -4.01 2.49 -5.05
CA GLY A 51 -3.43 1.51 -4.15
C GLY A 51 -4.49 0.72 -3.40
N PHE A 52 -4.28 -0.59 -3.21
CA PHE A 52 -5.13 -1.41 -2.37
C PHE A 52 -4.28 -2.23 -1.39
N VAL A 53 -4.57 -2.08 -0.09
CA VAL A 53 -3.82 -2.76 0.97
C VAL A 53 -4.77 -3.64 1.76
N SER A 54 -4.42 -4.91 1.89
CA SER A 54 -5.18 -5.87 2.67
C SER A 54 -4.26 -6.90 3.33
N GLY A 55 -4.67 -7.38 4.48
CA GLY A 55 -3.97 -8.40 5.23
C GLY A 55 -4.75 -8.72 6.49
N TYR A 56 -4.23 -9.62 7.31
CA TYR A 56 -4.85 -9.98 8.57
C TYR A 56 -4.02 -9.45 9.74
N ARG A 57 -4.66 -8.71 10.62
CA ARG A 57 -4.04 -8.04 11.79
C ARG A 57 -3.61 -8.96 12.93
N GLY A 58 -3.49 -10.26 12.68
CA GLY A 58 -2.96 -11.20 13.65
C GLY A 58 -1.56 -10.78 14.10
N SER A 59 -1.28 -10.88 15.40
CA SER A 59 0.06 -10.63 15.93
C SER A 59 1.12 -11.41 15.14
N PRO A 60 2.30 -10.86 14.84
CA PRO A 60 2.90 -9.59 15.27
C PRO A 60 2.62 -8.40 14.32
N LEU A 61 1.79 -8.55 13.31
CA LEU A 61 1.56 -7.55 12.27
C LEU A 61 0.53 -6.46 12.65
N GLY A 62 -0.02 -6.52 13.86
CA GLY A 62 -0.97 -5.52 14.35
C GLY A 62 -0.42 -4.08 14.34
N GLY A 63 0.90 -3.90 14.42
CA GLY A 63 1.54 -2.59 14.31
C GLY A 63 1.35 -1.94 12.94
N LEU A 64 1.43 -2.72 11.87
CA LEU A 64 1.19 -2.24 10.50
C LEU A 64 -0.29 -1.86 10.30
N ASP A 65 -1.21 -2.72 10.72
CA ASP A 65 -2.65 -2.47 10.69
C ASP A 65 -3.01 -1.15 11.39
N GLN A 66 -2.48 -0.95 12.61
CA GLN A 66 -2.71 0.28 13.37
C GLN A 66 -2.14 1.52 12.66
N GLU A 67 -0.95 1.44 12.06
CA GLU A 67 -0.36 2.57 11.37
C GLU A 67 -1.13 2.90 10.09
N LEU A 68 -1.59 1.92 9.32
CA LEU A 68 -2.46 2.11 8.16
C LEU A 68 -3.77 2.83 8.56
N TRP A 69 -4.40 2.44 9.66
CA TRP A 69 -5.58 3.12 10.19
C TRP A 69 -5.29 4.57 10.60
N ARG A 70 -4.19 4.81 11.30
CA ARG A 70 -3.78 6.18 11.71
C ARG A 70 -3.56 7.08 10.50
N ARG A 71 -3.11 6.53 9.37
CA ARG A 71 -2.80 7.26 8.14
C ARG A 71 -3.91 7.18 7.10
N GLN A 72 -5.09 6.69 7.44
CA GLN A 72 -6.18 6.47 6.49
C GLN A 72 -6.53 7.73 5.67
N LYS A 73 -6.57 8.90 6.29
CA LYS A 73 -6.83 10.17 5.59
C LYS A 73 -5.75 10.46 4.53
N LEU A 74 -4.49 10.28 4.90
CA LEU A 74 -3.35 10.49 4.01
C LEU A 74 -3.36 9.46 2.86
N LEU A 75 -3.59 8.20 3.15
CA LEU A 75 -3.69 7.14 2.15
C LEU A 75 -4.83 7.43 1.16
N THR A 76 -6.02 7.79 1.66
CA THR A 76 -7.18 8.13 0.82
C THR A 76 -6.91 9.33 -0.08
N ALA A 77 -6.19 10.35 0.39
CA ALA A 77 -5.79 11.51 -0.42
C ALA A 77 -4.83 11.14 -1.56
N HIS A 78 -4.23 9.94 -1.50
CA HIS A 78 -3.35 9.39 -2.53
C HIS A 78 -4.00 8.22 -3.31
N ASP A 79 -5.32 8.10 -3.28
CA ASP A 79 -6.09 7.02 -3.91
C ASP A 79 -5.70 5.62 -3.40
N ILE A 80 -5.22 5.52 -2.16
CA ILE A 80 -4.85 4.26 -1.53
C ILE A 80 -5.94 3.86 -0.55
N ARG A 81 -6.54 2.69 -0.77
CA ARG A 81 -7.54 2.12 0.11
C ARG A 81 -6.93 1.03 0.98
N PHE A 82 -7.08 1.18 2.29
CA PHE A 82 -6.81 0.12 3.24
C PHE A 82 -8.10 -0.56 3.67
N GLN A 83 -8.16 -1.88 3.50
CA GLN A 83 -9.28 -2.72 3.91
C GLN A 83 -8.73 -3.99 4.54
N PRO A 84 -8.75 -4.14 5.87
CA PRO A 84 -8.28 -5.36 6.50
C PRO A 84 -9.17 -6.55 6.11
N GLY A 85 -8.56 -7.70 5.91
CA GLY A 85 -9.26 -8.96 5.67
C GLY A 85 -9.80 -9.56 6.97
N VAL A 86 -10.86 -10.34 6.86
CA VAL A 86 -11.37 -11.16 7.96
C VAL A 86 -10.37 -12.25 8.32
N ASN A 87 -9.64 -12.73 7.32
CA ASN A 87 -8.48 -13.62 7.42
C ASN A 87 -7.52 -13.37 6.25
N GLU A 88 -6.37 -14.03 6.27
CA GLU A 88 -5.31 -13.88 5.27
C GLU A 88 -5.75 -14.29 3.86
N ASP A 89 -6.52 -15.36 3.76
CA ASP A 89 -7.02 -15.92 2.51
C ASP A 89 -8.00 -14.95 1.82
N LEU A 90 -8.97 -14.41 2.55
CA LEU A 90 -9.88 -13.38 2.03
C LEU A 90 -9.15 -12.07 1.68
N ALA A 91 -8.12 -11.70 2.44
CA ALA A 91 -7.27 -10.57 2.10
C ALA A 91 -6.54 -10.79 0.76
N ALA A 92 -5.98 -11.97 0.53
CA ALA A 92 -5.33 -12.33 -0.73
C ALA A 92 -6.33 -12.33 -1.89
N THR A 93 -7.53 -12.86 -1.68
CA THR A 93 -8.60 -12.87 -2.67
C THR A 93 -9.07 -11.47 -3.06
N MET A 94 -9.20 -10.55 -2.09
CA MET A 94 -9.53 -9.14 -2.37
C MET A 94 -8.45 -8.47 -3.22
N LEU A 95 -7.17 -8.71 -2.92
CA LEU A 95 -6.05 -8.19 -3.71
C LEU A 95 -6.02 -8.79 -5.11
N TRP A 96 -6.23 -10.09 -5.24
CA TRP A 96 -6.37 -10.74 -6.54
C TRP A 96 -7.49 -10.09 -7.36
N GLY A 97 -8.68 -9.90 -6.77
CA GLY A 97 -9.79 -9.20 -7.45
C GLY A 97 -9.41 -7.78 -7.89
N ALA A 98 -8.70 -7.03 -7.06
CA ALA A 98 -8.24 -5.68 -7.40
C ALA A 98 -7.27 -5.65 -8.59
N GLN A 99 -6.52 -6.74 -8.84
CA GLN A 99 -5.62 -6.85 -9.99
C GLN A 99 -6.36 -7.07 -11.31
N GLN A 100 -7.63 -7.43 -11.28
CA GLN A 100 -8.45 -7.72 -12.48
C GLN A 100 -9.22 -6.49 -12.98
N ILE A 101 -8.76 -5.28 -12.67
CA ILE A 101 -9.45 -4.02 -13.00
C ILE A 101 -9.77 -3.89 -14.50
N ASP A 102 -8.92 -4.43 -15.37
CA ASP A 102 -9.10 -4.37 -16.82
C ASP A 102 -10.26 -5.26 -17.32
N ALA A 103 -10.72 -6.22 -16.52
CA ALA A 103 -11.85 -7.08 -16.85
C ALA A 103 -13.21 -6.39 -16.64
N PHE A 104 -13.24 -5.22 -15.99
CA PHE A 104 -14.49 -4.54 -15.66
C PHE A 104 -14.67 -3.25 -16.45
N PRO A 105 -15.86 -3.02 -17.03
CA PRO A 105 -16.16 -1.77 -17.71
C PRO A 105 -16.21 -0.60 -16.72
N GLY A 106 -15.83 0.59 -17.18
CA GLY A 106 -15.92 1.82 -16.37
C GLY A 106 -14.85 1.97 -15.29
N LYS A 107 -13.70 1.31 -15.46
CA LYS A 107 -12.55 1.51 -14.58
C LYS A 107 -12.19 3.00 -14.48
N LYS A 108 -11.83 3.45 -13.28
CA LYS A 108 -11.46 4.85 -12.98
C LYS A 108 -9.95 5.07 -12.91
N PHE A 109 -9.18 4.00 -12.85
CA PHE A 109 -7.73 4.02 -12.69
C PHE A 109 -7.07 3.18 -13.77
N ASP A 110 -5.83 3.51 -14.11
CA ASP A 110 -5.04 2.79 -15.10
C ASP A 110 -4.58 1.41 -14.61
N GLY A 111 -4.50 1.24 -13.30
CA GLY A 111 -4.12 0.00 -12.64
C GLY A 111 -4.24 0.12 -11.12
N VAL A 112 -4.04 -0.97 -10.42
CA VAL A 112 -4.04 -1.02 -8.95
C VAL A 112 -2.77 -1.70 -8.47
N PHE A 113 -1.90 -0.96 -7.77
CA PHE A 113 -0.82 -1.60 -7.02
C PHE A 113 -1.35 -2.09 -5.67
N GLY A 114 -0.81 -3.19 -5.17
CA GLY A 114 -1.30 -3.82 -3.96
C GLY A 114 -0.21 -4.10 -2.93
N MET A 115 -0.62 -4.20 -1.66
CA MET A 115 0.20 -4.79 -0.61
C MET A 115 -0.64 -5.79 0.18
N TRP A 116 -0.17 -7.03 0.23
CA TRP A 116 -0.68 -8.05 1.13
C TRP A 116 0.29 -8.22 2.29
N TYR A 117 -0.23 -8.40 3.48
CA TYR A 117 0.60 -8.72 4.64
C TYR A 117 0.00 -9.87 5.45
N GLY A 118 0.86 -10.80 5.81
CA GLY A 118 0.56 -11.96 6.61
C GLY A 118 1.84 -12.54 7.20
N LYS A 119 1.72 -13.47 8.12
CA LYS A 119 2.83 -14.28 8.62
C LYS A 119 2.81 -15.67 8.00
N GLY A 120 3.84 -16.50 8.22
CA GLY A 120 4.00 -17.83 7.62
C GLY A 120 2.73 -18.68 7.56
N PRO A 121 2.00 -18.91 8.68
CA PRO A 121 0.74 -19.67 8.62
C PRO A 121 -0.34 -19.03 7.74
N GLY A 122 -0.34 -17.72 7.59
CA GLY A 122 -1.23 -17.00 6.69
C GLY A 122 -0.87 -17.20 5.23
N VAL A 123 0.42 -17.30 4.90
CA VAL A 123 0.91 -17.66 3.56
C VAL A 123 0.43 -19.04 3.19
N ASP A 124 0.63 -20.03 4.08
CA ASP A 124 0.19 -21.41 3.85
C ASP A 124 -1.33 -21.48 3.61
N ARG A 125 -2.11 -20.79 4.43
CA ARG A 125 -3.56 -20.70 4.28
C ARG A 125 -3.98 -20.07 2.97
N SER A 126 -3.27 -19.05 2.50
CA SER A 126 -3.60 -18.28 1.30
C SER A 126 -3.04 -18.87 0.02
N GLY A 127 -2.39 -20.03 0.10
CA GLY A 127 -1.65 -20.65 -1.01
C GLY A 127 -2.46 -20.82 -2.29
N ASP A 128 -3.73 -21.17 -2.18
CA ASP A 128 -4.61 -21.32 -3.35
C ASP A 128 -4.93 -19.96 -4.01
N ALA A 129 -5.33 -18.97 -3.23
CA ALA A 129 -5.61 -17.62 -3.72
C ALA A 129 -4.38 -16.99 -4.39
N LEU A 130 -3.18 -17.17 -3.80
CA LEU A 130 -1.93 -16.67 -4.35
C LEU A 130 -1.55 -17.37 -5.66
N ARG A 131 -1.74 -18.70 -5.77
CA ARG A 131 -1.53 -19.45 -7.02
C ARG A 131 -2.49 -19.00 -8.11
N CYS A 132 -3.77 -18.87 -7.79
CA CYS A 132 -4.78 -18.39 -8.74
C CYS A 132 -4.46 -16.96 -9.22
N ALA A 133 -4.03 -16.07 -8.33
CA ALA A 133 -3.59 -14.72 -8.67
C ALA A 133 -2.40 -14.74 -9.65
N ASN A 134 -1.40 -15.59 -9.39
CA ASN A 134 -0.25 -15.75 -10.28
C ASN A 134 -0.65 -16.32 -11.67
N MET A 135 -1.61 -17.21 -11.72
CA MET A 135 -2.09 -17.80 -12.98
C MET A 135 -2.84 -16.78 -13.85
N LEU A 136 -3.66 -15.94 -13.22
CA LEU A 136 -4.42 -14.91 -13.93
C LEU A 136 -3.62 -13.63 -14.21
N GLY A 137 -2.55 -13.42 -13.47
CA GLY A 137 -1.72 -12.23 -13.62
C GLY A 137 -2.38 -10.96 -13.09
N THR A 138 -1.83 -9.84 -13.49
CA THR A 138 -2.25 -8.50 -13.07
C THR A 138 -2.57 -7.64 -14.28
N SER A 139 -3.28 -6.52 -14.08
CA SER A 139 -3.34 -5.45 -15.07
C SER A 139 -1.93 -4.92 -15.40
N ALA A 140 -1.77 -4.24 -16.54
CA ALA A 140 -0.46 -3.76 -17.01
C ALA A 140 0.24 -2.82 -16.01
N LEU A 141 -0.53 -2.04 -15.26
CA LEU A 141 -0.04 -1.15 -14.18
C LEU A 141 -0.49 -1.65 -12.80
N GLY A 142 -0.58 -2.96 -12.65
CA GLY A 142 -0.84 -3.64 -11.40
C GLY A 142 0.41 -4.28 -10.80
N GLY A 143 0.20 -5.01 -9.73
CA GLY A 143 1.23 -5.77 -9.03
C GLY A 143 0.98 -5.77 -7.53
N VAL A 144 1.38 -6.82 -6.85
CA VAL A 144 1.20 -6.97 -5.39
C VAL A 144 2.53 -7.26 -4.73
N LEU A 145 2.88 -6.46 -3.74
CA LEU A 145 3.92 -6.76 -2.77
C LEU A 145 3.31 -7.65 -1.68
N ALA A 146 3.92 -8.81 -1.39
CA ALA A 146 3.48 -9.74 -0.36
C ALA A 146 4.61 -10.05 0.64
#